data_971c4f3f9ded20760cf95874c92b5a12
#
_entry.id   971c4f3f9ded20760cf95874c92b5a12
#
_cell.length_a   1.000
_cell.length_b   1.000
_cell.length_c   1.000
_cell.angle_alpha   90.00
_cell.angle_beta   90.00
_cell.angle_gamma   90.00
#
_symmetry.space_group_name_H-M   'P 1'
#
loop_
_entity.id
_entity.type
_entity.pdbx_description
1 polymer ?
#
loop_
_entity_poly.entity_id
_entity_poly.type
_entity_poly.pdbx_seq_one_letter_code
_entity_poly.pdbx_strand_id
1 'polypeptide(L)'
;MDSSLSGIDALEEFYSYPAALSRPWVRVNFVSGLDGAVAVHGSSRGLSSPTDQRVLGLIRDLSDVVLVGAGTALAEGYRGVRRTEVRSRRRSEHGLSELPPIAVVSSNGSVPVDSPLITDAIATPIVLTSSAAPRQWRSELSDAGADVIVAGAEEVDPTTALRELGERGLYRIGCEGGPRLFDSLIAADVVDELCLTISPLLTGGRAGRIATGAGAGTPRGMRLLSALHVDDSVLLLRYGRAPE
;
A
#
# COMPACT_ATOMS: atom_id res chain seq x y z
N MET A 1 -12.82 5.55 27.40
CA MET A 1 -12.46 4.14 27.20
C MET A 1 -10.98 4.12 26.95
N ASP A 2 -10.26 3.77 27.99
CA ASP A 2 -8.80 3.74 27.99
C ASP A 2 -8.37 2.38 27.46
N SER A 3 -7.93 2.31 26.22
CA SER A 3 -7.30 1.11 25.67
C SER A 3 -5.90 1.45 25.21
N SER A 4 -4.99 1.55 26.19
CA SER A 4 -3.56 1.48 25.95
C SER A 4 -3.25 0.05 25.48
N LEU A 5 -3.26 -0.17 24.16
CA LEU A 5 -2.79 -1.42 23.57
C LEU A 5 -1.25 -1.47 23.64
N SER A 6 -0.75 -1.98 24.74
CA SER A 6 0.68 -2.16 25.00
C SER A 6 1.19 -3.52 24.48
N GLY A 7 1.01 -3.81 23.18
CA GLY A 7 1.57 -5.02 22.60
C GLY A 7 1.34 -5.12 21.11
N ILE A 8 2.32 -5.66 20.38
CA ILE A 8 2.23 -5.86 18.93
C ILE A 8 1.15 -6.89 18.58
N ASP A 9 0.90 -7.86 19.48
CA ASP A 9 -0.11 -8.92 19.30
C ASP A 9 -1.54 -8.33 19.32
N ALA A 10 -1.78 -7.31 20.15
CA ALA A 10 -3.05 -6.60 20.16
C ALA A 10 -3.28 -5.80 18.85
N LEU A 11 -2.23 -5.20 18.28
CA LEU A 11 -2.31 -4.54 16.98
C LEU A 11 -2.57 -5.55 15.84
N GLU A 12 -2.04 -6.76 15.92
CA GLU A 12 -2.23 -7.79 14.91
C GLU A 12 -3.71 -8.16 14.74
N GLU A 13 -4.44 -8.34 15.85
CA GLU A 13 -5.88 -8.58 15.81
C GLU A 13 -6.63 -7.40 15.17
N PHE A 14 -6.26 -6.15 15.51
CA PHE A 14 -6.85 -4.94 14.92
C PHE A 14 -6.63 -4.84 13.41
N TYR A 15 -5.48 -5.28 12.91
CA TYR A 15 -5.12 -5.21 11.48
C TYR A 15 -5.36 -6.52 10.74
N SER A 16 -6.02 -7.51 11.32
CA SER A 16 -6.38 -8.74 10.62
C SER A 16 -7.30 -8.47 9.44
N TYR A 17 -7.12 -9.23 8.35
CA TYR A 17 -8.05 -9.21 7.23
C TYR A 17 -9.28 -10.05 7.55
N PRO A 18 -10.42 -9.85 6.85
CA PRO A 18 -11.56 -10.76 6.96
C PRO A 18 -11.15 -12.21 6.70
N ALA A 19 -11.71 -13.14 7.46
CA ALA A 19 -11.31 -14.56 7.44
C ALA A 19 -11.54 -15.23 6.07
N ALA A 20 -12.59 -14.84 5.35
CA ALA A 20 -12.91 -15.37 4.03
C ALA A 20 -13.00 -14.21 3.03
N LEU A 21 -12.09 -14.20 2.07
CA LEU A 21 -12.08 -13.24 0.98
C LEU A 21 -12.48 -13.96 -0.32
N SER A 22 -13.54 -13.49 -0.96
CA SER A 22 -14.00 -13.98 -2.28
C SER A 22 -13.48 -13.13 -3.43
N ARG A 23 -12.87 -11.97 -3.11
CA ARG A 23 -12.23 -11.04 -4.04
C ARG A 23 -11.06 -10.34 -3.37
N PRO A 24 -10.17 -9.71 -4.13
CA PRO A 24 -9.15 -8.85 -3.55
C PRO A 24 -9.73 -7.80 -2.61
N TRP A 25 -9.14 -7.66 -1.43
CA TRP A 25 -9.46 -6.67 -0.42
C TRP A 25 -8.34 -5.63 -0.37
N VAL A 26 -8.69 -4.40 -0.70
CA VAL A 26 -7.74 -3.30 -0.79
C VAL A 26 -7.73 -2.51 0.52
N ARG A 27 -6.67 -2.67 1.28
CA ARG A 27 -6.34 -1.86 2.45
C ARG A 27 -5.30 -0.83 2.07
N VAL A 28 -5.63 0.43 2.19
CA VAL A 28 -4.72 1.54 1.90
C VAL A 28 -4.14 2.08 3.21
N ASN A 29 -2.83 2.30 3.25
CA ASN A 29 -2.13 2.85 4.42
C ASN A 29 -1.45 4.17 4.09
N PHE A 30 -1.70 5.19 4.91
CA PHE A 30 -1.06 6.51 4.82
C PHE A 30 -0.73 7.08 6.18
N VAL A 31 0.23 8.00 6.20
CA VAL A 31 0.49 8.92 7.31
C VAL A 31 0.26 10.36 6.86
N SER A 32 -0.32 11.18 7.72
CA SER A 32 -0.46 12.61 7.49
C SER A 32 -0.20 13.42 8.76
N GLY A 33 0.19 14.68 8.59
CA GLY A 33 0.21 15.66 9.67
C GLY A 33 -1.21 16.07 10.09
N LEU A 34 -1.32 16.82 11.19
CA LEU A 34 -2.58 17.38 11.69
C LEU A 34 -3.24 18.33 10.69
N ASP A 35 -2.44 18.99 9.86
CA ASP A 35 -2.87 19.89 8.80
C ASP A 35 -3.15 19.17 7.45
N GLY A 36 -3.11 17.84 7.45
CA GLY A 36 -3.35 17.01 6.27
C GLY A 36 -2.15 16.86 5.34
N ALA A 37 -0.99 17.39 5.68
CA ALA A 37 0.22 17.24 4.90
C ALA A 37 0.68 15.78 4.84
N VAL A 38 1.11 15.30 3.67
CA VAL A 38 1.56 13.90 3.46
C VAL A 38 3.05 13.75 3.29
N ALA A 39 3.79 14.86 3.37
CA ALA A 39 5.23 14.86 3.22
C ALA A 39 5.87 16.03 3.96
N VAL A 40 7.08 15.81 4.46
CA VAL A 40 8.01 16.82 4.98
C VAL A 40 9.26 16.73 4.10
N HIS A 41 9.66 17.85 3.50
CA HIS A 41 10.79 17.89 2.54
C HIS A 41 10.70 16.84 1.41
N GLY A 42 9.47 16.56 0.94
CA GLY A 42 9.21 15.65 -0.17
C GLY A 42 9.17 14.15 0.19
N SER A 43 9.26 13.77 1.46
CA SER A 43 9.18 12.40 1.93
C SER A 43 8.18 12.24 3.07
N SER A 44 7.52 11.09 3.14
CA SER A 44 6.63 10.71 4.24
C SER A 44 7.39 10.40 5.54
N ARG A 45 8.69 10.13 5.45
CA ARG A 45 9.54 9.76 6.60
C ARG A 45 9.53 10.79 7.71
N GLY A 46 9.42 12.09 7.36
CA GLY A 46 9.36 13.16 8.35
C GLY A 46 8.06 13.17 9.19
N LEU A 47 7.04 12.47 8.76
CA LEU A 47 5.76 12.31 9.46
C LEU A 47 5.68 10.99 10.23
N SER A 48 6.44 9.99 9.81
CA SER A 48 6.35 8.63 10.33
C SER A 48 7.05 8.50 11.68
N SER A 49 6.33 8.02 12.69
CA SER A 49 6.86 7.67 14.01
C SER A 49 7.31 6.20 14.06
N PRO A 50 8.03 5.78 15.12
CA PRO A 50 8.34 4.36 15.32
C PRO A 50 7.09 3.46 15.37
N THR A 51 5.97 3.97 15.89
CA THR A 51 4.70 3.24 15.92
C THR A 51 4.10 3.11 14.53
N ASP A 52 4.09 4.18 13.73
CA ASP A 52 3.65 4.14 12.33
C ASP A 52 4.46 3.14 11.51
N GLN A 53 5.78 3.13 11.69
CA GLN A 53 6.67 2.15 11.01
C GLN A 53 6.36 0.70 11.41
N ARG A 54 6.00 0.46 12.69
CA ARG A 54 5.56 -0.87 13.15
C ARG A 54 4.24 -1.28 12.51
N VAL A 55 3.28 -0.35 12.41
CA VAL A 55 1.99 -0.60 11.74
C VAL A 55 2.20 -0.88 10.25
N LEU A 56 3.03 -0.09 9.56
CA LEU A 56 3.39 -0.35 8.16
C LEU A 56 4.00 -1.74 7.99
N GLY A 57 4.95 -2.11 8.85
CA GLY A 57 5.55 -3.45 8.88
C GLY A 57 4.52 -4.55 9.09
N LEU A 58 3.60 -4.36 10.04
CA LEU A 58 2.53 -5.31 10.34
C LEU A 58 1.56 -5.47 9.17
N ILE A 59 1.14 -4.38 8.52
CA ILE A 59 0.27 -4.43 7.33
C ILE A 59 0.94 -5.24 6.23
N ARG A 60 2.25 -5.03 5.96
CA ARG A 60 3.02 -5.85 5.02
C ARG A 60 3.03 -7.33 5.39
N ASP A 61 3.21 -7.62 6.69
CA ASP A 61 3.27 -9.00 7.19
C ASP A 61 1.92 -9.73 7.05
N LEU A 62 0.80 -9.00 7.10
CA LEU A 62 -0.55 -9.55 6.97
C LEU A 62 -1.08 -9.57 5.53
N SER A 63 -0.38 -8.97 4.58
CA SER A 63 -0.80 -8.86 3.18
C SER A 63 -0.23 -9.98 2.31
N ASP A 64 -0.99 -10.42 1.30
CA ASP A 64 -0.47 -11.32 0.25
C ASP A 64 0.50 -10.57 -0.67
N VAL A 65 0.23 -9.28 -0.92
CA VAL A 65 1.02 -8.42 -1.80
C VAL A 65 1.03 -6.97 -1.29
N VAL A 66 2.14 -6.28 -1.49
CA VAL A 66 2.28 -4.83 -1.24
C VAL A 66 2.10 -4.10 -2.56
N LEU A 67 1.05 -3.28 -2.68
CA LEU A 67 0.75 -2.48 -3.87
C LEU A 67 1.27 -1.04 -3.69
N VAL A 68 2.02 -0.53 -4.66
CA VAL A 68 2.58 0.83 -4.59
C VAL A 68 2.70 1.46 -5.99
N GLY A 69 2.51 2.77 -6.09
CA GLY A 69 2.78 3.51 -7.33
C GLY A 69 4.28 3.73 -7.56
N ALA A 70 4.72 3.65 -8.81
CA ALA A 70 6.13 3.79 -9.19
C ALA A 70 6.79 5.07 -8.66
N GLY A 71 6.07 6.21 -8.71
CA GLY A 71 6.60 7.48 -8.19
C GLY A 71 6.96 7.40 -6.71
N THR A 72 6.09 6.82 -5.88
CA THR A 72 6.34 6.62 -4.44
C THR A 72 7.44 5.59 -4.21
N ALA A 73 7.40 4.45 -4.92
CA ALA A 73 8.41 3.41 -4.78
C ALA A 73 9.82 3.92 -5.08
N LEU A 74 9.97 4.75 -6.10
CA LEU A 74 11.27 5.34 -6.47
C LEU A 74 11.70 6.45 -5.49
N ALA A 75 10.78 7.36 -5.12
CA ALA A 75 11.08 8.47 -4.21
C ALA A 75 11.47 8.00 -2.80
N GLU A 76 10.82 6.95 -2.29
CA GLU A 76 11.09 6.37 -0.97
C GLU A 76 12.18 5.27 -1.00
N GLY A 77 12.69 4.93 -2.19
CA GLY A 77 13.78 3.96 -2.35
C GLY A 77 13.35 2.53 -1.99
N TYR A 78 12.20 2.09 -2.51
CA TYR A 78 11.70 0.73 -2.25
C TYR A 78 12.67 -0.34 -2.75
N ARG A 79 12.73 -1.40 -1.99
CA ARG A 79 13.46 -2.64 -2.26
C ARG A 79 12.54 -3.82 -1.94
N GLY A 80 12.92 -5.03 -2.32
CA GLY A 80 12.22 -6.24 -1.90
C GLY A 80 12.07 -6.33 -0.37
N VAL A 81 10.96 -6.89 0.08
CA VAL A 81 10.71 -7.10 1.51
C VAL A 81 11.73 -8.07 2.09
N ARG A 82 12.32 -7.74 3.24
CA ARG A 82 13.37 -8.53 3.87
C ARG A 82 12.83 -9.54 4.86
N ARG A 83 13.51 -10.67 4.98
CA ARG A 83 13.24 -11.69 6.01
C ARG A 83 13.58 -11.15 7.39
N THR A 84 12.70 -11.46 8.34
CA THR A 84 12.98 -11.43 9.78
C THR A 84 12.28 -12.62 10.42
N GLU A 85 12.78 -13.11 11.56
CA GLU A 85 12.14 -14.24 12.27
C GLU A 85 10.68 -13.91 12.64
N VAL A 86 10.43 -12.67 13.09
CA VAL A 86 9.08 -12.20 13.46
C VAL A 86 8.15 -12.25 12.27
N ARG A 87 8.59 -11.73 11.10
CA ARG A 87 7.81 -11.75 9.86
C ARG A 87 7.52 -13.17 9.40
N SER A 88 8.55 -14.01 9.32
CA SER A 88 8.41 -15.39 8.83
C SER A 88 7.44 -16.19 9.72
N ARG A 89 7.54 -16.05 11.05
CA ARG A 89 6.62 -16.67 11.98
C ARG A 89 5.19 -16.19 11.77
N ARG A 90 4.95 -14.87 11.83
CA ARG A 90 3.62 -14.28 11.65
C ARG A 90 2.97 -14.71 10.34
N ARG A 91 3.70 -14.62 9.24
CA ARG A 91 3.17 -15.00 7.94
C ARG A 91 2.83 -16.49 7.86
N SER A 92 3.64 -17.35 8.47
CA SER A 92 3.35 -18.77 8.58
C SER A 92 2.08 -19.05 9.39
N GLU A 93 1.88 -18.36 10.50
CA GLU A 93 0.68 -18.47 11.35
C GLU A 93 -0.60 -18.07 10.61
N HIS A 94 -0.49 -17.12 9.65
CA HIS A 94 -1.60 -16.69 8.79
C HIS A 94 -1.71 -17.48 7.47
N GLY A 95 -0.90 -18.50 7.26
CA GLY A 95 -0.91 -19.31 6.02
C GLY A 95 -0.48 -18.53 4.77
N LEU A 96 0.36 -17.49 4.94
CA LEU A 96 0.87 -16.64 3.88
C LEU A 96 2.21 -17.14 3.35
N SER A 97 2.57 -16.74 2.12
CA SER A 97 3.91 -16.95 1.58
C SER A 97 4.97 -16.30 2.50
N GLU A 98 6.20 -16.78 2.48
CA GLU A 98 7.26 -16.32 3.37
C GLU A 98 7.48 -14.80 3.32
N LEU A 99 7.42 -14.21 2.13
CA LEU A 99 7.52 -12.76 1.91
C LEU A 99 6.44 -12.29 0.92
N PRO A 100 5.81 -11.13 1.16
CA PRO A 100 4.91 -10.57 0.16
C PRO A 100 5.75 -10.01 -1.01
N PRO A 101 5.37 -10.28 -2.27
CA PRO A 101 5.89 -9.53 -3.39
C PRO A 101 5.48 -8.05 -3.31
N ILE A 102 6.26 -7.18 -3.94
CA ILE A 102 5.85 -5.80 -4.19
C ILE A 102 5.28 -5.73 -5.61
N ALA A 103 4.03 -5.28 -5.72
CA ALA A 103 3.38 -4.96 -6.97
C ALA A 103 3.48 -3.44 -7.20
N VAL A 104 4.23 -3.04 -8.21
CA VAL A 104 4.42 -1.64 -8.55
C VAL A 104 3.57 -1.25 -9.76
N VAL A 105 2.81 -0.14 -9.64
CA VAL A 105 1.99 0.40 -10.71
C VAL A 105 2.78 1.44 -11.50
N SER A 106 3.01 1.17 -12.79
CA SER A 106 3.78 2.03 -13.69
C SER A 106 3.19 2.02 -15.10
N SER A 107 2.21 2.88 -15.38
CA SER A 107 1.51 2.90 -16.67
C SER A 107 2.45 3.13 -17.86
N ASN A 108 3.46 4.00 -17.71
CA ASN A 108 4.29 4.50 -18.81
C ASN A 108 5.74 4.01 -18.79
N GLY A 109 6.05 2.98 -18.00
CA GLY A 109 7.41 2.42 -18.00
C GLY A 109 8.43 3.25 -17.21
N SER A 110 8.06 3.78 -16.05
CA SER A 110 8.92 4.65 -15.25
C SER A 110 9.84 3.92 -14.25
N VAL A 111 9.68 2.61 -14.06
CA VAL A 111 10.53 1.82 -13.16
C VAL A 111 11.80 1.42 -13.89
N PRO A 112 12.99 1.82 -13.44
CA PRO A 112 14.25 1.36 -14.02
C PRO A 112 14.42 -0.16 -13.83
N VAL A 113 14.89 -0.85 -14.87
CA VAL A 113 15.10 -2.32 -14.83
C VAL A 113 16.16 -2.71 -13.80
N ASP A 114 17.14 -1.85 -13.60
CA ASP A 114 18.23 -2.01 -12.62
C ASP A 114 17.90 -1.47 -11.23
N SER A 115 16.64 -1.03 -11.01
CA SER A 115 16.24 -0.52 -9.69
C SER A 115 16.32 -1.61 -8.62
N PRO A 116 16.67 -1.26 -7.37
CA PRO A 116 16.68 -2.22 -6.26
C PRO A 116 15.32 -2.89 -6.00
N LEU A 117 14.23 -2.28 -6.47
CA LEU A 117 12.90 -2.87 -6.43
C LEU A 117 12.82 -4.17 -7.26
N ILE A 118 13.57 -4.24 -8.37
CA ILE A 118 13.63 -5.40 -9.27
C ILE A 118 14.81 -6.29 -8.88
N THR A 119 16.02 -5.74 -8.83
CA THR A 119 17.26 -6.51 -8.71
C THR A 119 17.56 -7.03 -7.30
N ASP A 120 16.97 -6.42 -6.27
CA ASP A 120 17.21 -6.74 -4.86
C ASP A 120 15.96 -7.40 -4.18
N ALA A 121 15.02 -7.86 -5.01
CA ALA A 121 13.81 -8.55 -4.55
C ALA A 121 14.09 -10.03 -4.25
N ILE A 122 13.62 -10.53 -3.08
CA ILE A 122 13.64 -11.95 -2.75
C ILE A 122 12.38 -12.64 -3.28
N ALA A 123 11.20 -12.02 -3.05
CA ALA A 123 9.96 -12.44 -3.69
C ALA A 123 9.86 -11.78 -5.07
N THR A 124 9.43 -12.51 -6.08
CA THR A 124 9.29 -12.02 -7.46
C THR A 124 8.50 -10.71 -7.51
N PRO A 125 9.09 -9.58 -7.94
CA PRO A 125 8.37 -8.33 -8.03
C PRO A 125 7.32 -8.39 -9.14
N ILE A 126 6.18 -7.74 -8.92
CA ILE A 126 5.10 -7.65 -9.91
C ILE A 126 5.10 -6.22 -10.46
N VAL A 127 5.03 -6.09 -11.79
CA VAL A 127 4.91 -4.79 -12.45
C VAL A 127 3.58 -4.71 -13.17
N LEU A 128 2.66 -3.92 -12.62
CA LEU A 128 1.36 -3.63 -13.22
C LEU A 128 1.53 -2.43 -14.16
N THR A 129 1.27 -2.64 -15.45
CA THR A 129 1.52 -1.62 -16.49
C THR A 129 0.38 -1.54 -17.51
N SER A 130 0.46 -0.60 -18.44
CA SER A 130 -0.46 -0.48 -19.57
C SER A 130 0.13 -1.03 -20.86
N SER A 131 -0.69 -1.21 -21.88
CA SER A 131 -0.21 -1.58 -23.21
C SER A 131 0.54 -0.45 -23.92
N ALA A 132 0.32 0.82 -23.50
CA ALA A 132 1.05 1.98 -23.99
C ALA A 132 2.52 2.02 -23.52
N ALA A 133 2.87 1.32 -22.44
CA ALA A 133 4.26 1.23 -22.00
C ALA A 133 5.14 0.56 -23.06
N PRO A 134 6.43 1.01 -23.23
CA PRO A 134 7.32 0.47 -24.26
C PRO A 134 7.46 -1.06 -24.19
N ARG A 135 7.30 -1.75 -25.30
CA ARG A 135 7.42 -3.22 -25.34
C ARG A 135 8.81 -3.69 -24.90
N GLN A 136 9.85 -2.99 -25.32
CA GLN A 136 11.23 -3.29 -24.94
C GLN A 136 11.39 -3.25 -23.41
N TRP A 137 10.92 -2.19 -22.76
CA TRP A 137 10.98 -2.05 -21.29
C TRP A 137 10.24 -3.20 -20.58
N ARG A 138 9.08 -3.61 -21.09
CA ARG A 138 8.33 -4.75 -20.52
C ARG A 138 9.10 -6.06 -20.65
N SER A 139 9.76 -6.29 -21.80
CA SER A 139 10.61 -7.45 -22.03
C SER A 139 11.82 -7.45 -21.10
N GLU A 140 12.53 -6.33 -21.01
CA GLU A 140 13.70 -6.17 -20.13
C GLU A 140 13.37 -6.44 -18.65
N LEU A 141 12.19 -5.99 -18.17
CA LEU A 141 11.73 -6.30 -16.82
C LEU A 141 11.45 -7.79 -16.62
N SER A 142 10.80 -8.42 -17.60
CA SER A 142 10.54 -9.87 -17.56
C SER A 142 11.85 -10.66 -17.57
N ASP A 143 12.83 -10.26 -18.38
CA ASP A 143 14.16 -10.86 -18.45
C ASP A 143 14.93 -10.67 -17.13
N ALA A 144 14.68 -9.57 -16.43
CA ALA A 144 15.20 -9.30 -15.08
C ALA A 144 14.46 -10.07 -13.96
N GLY A 145 13.45 -10.88 -14.29
CA GLY A 145 12.73 -11.76 -13.38
C GLY A 145 11.48 -11.14 -12.74
N ALA A 146 10.96 -10.02 -13.25
CA ALA A 146 9.68 -9.48 -12.79
C ALA A 146 8.49 -10.15 -13.48
N ASP A 147 7.37 -10.34 -12.75
CA ASP A 147 6.07 -10.69 -13.33
C ASP A 147 5.43 -9.41 -13.89
N VAL A 148 5.44 -9.25 -15.22
CA VAL A 148 4.92 -8.06 -15.90
C VAL A 148 3.49 -8.30 -16.36
N ILE A 149 2.55 -7.55 -15.80
CA ILE A 149 1.12 -7.67 -16.04
C ILE A 149 0.61 -6.42 -16.76
N VAL A 150 0.02 -6.60 -17.95
CA VAL A 150 -0.63 -5.52 -18.69
C VAL A 150 -2.09 -5.44 -18.24
N ALA A 151 -2.43 -4.40 -17.51
CA ALA A 151 -3.73 -4.20 -16.89
C ALA A 151 -4.38 -2.87 -17.35
N GLY A 152 -4.41 -2.61 -18.65
CA GLY A 152 -5.04 -1.43 -19.22
C GLY A 152 -4.42 -1.01 -20.55
N ALA A 153 -5.06 -0.06 -21.23
CA ALA A 153 -4.59 0.44 -22.54
C ALA A 153 -3.57 1.58 -22.38
N GLU A 154 -4.01 2.77 -21.99
CA GLU A 154 -3.17 3.97 -21.80
C GLU A 154 -2.65 4.06 -20.36
N GLU A 155 -3.50 3.72 -19.40
CA GLU A 155 -3.20 3.70 -17.99
C GLU A 155 -3.55 2.32 -17.40
N VAL A 156 -3.01 2.04 -16.22
CA VAL A 156 -3.41 0.84 -15.47
C VAL A 156 -4.82 1.04 -14.95
N ASP A 157 -5.74 0.16 -15.35
CA ASP A 157 -7.09 0.07 -14.80
C ASP A 157 -7.05 -0.68 -13.47
N PRO A 158 -7.47 -0.04 -12.36
CA PRO A 158 -7.38 -0.66 -11.04
C PRO A 158 -8.20 -1.95 -10.92
N THR A 159 -9.36 -2.03 -11.56
CA THR A 159 -10.24 -3.19 -11.50
C THR A 159 -9.60 -4.39 -12.18
N THR A 160 -9.02 -4.17 -13.37
CA THR A 160 -8.26 -5.19 -14.10
C THR A 160 -7.02 -5.61 -13.32
N ALA A 161 -6.26 -4.66 -12.77
CA ALA A 161 -5.07 -4.94 -11.97
C ALA A 161 -5.38 -5.82 -10.76
N LEU A 162 -6.44 -5.50 -10.02
CA LEU A 162 -6.87 -6.28 -8.86
C LEU A 162 -7.37 -7.68 -9.26
N ARG A 163 -8.10 -7.80 -10.37
CA ARG A 163 -8.50 -9.10 -10.90
C ARG A 163 -7.28 -9.98 -11.20
N GLU A 164 -6.29 -9.43 -11.89
CA GLU A 164 -5.03 -10.15 -12.22
C GLU A 164 -4.27 -10.60 -10.95
N LEU A 165 -4.25 -9.77 -9.90
CA LEU A 165 -3.67 -10.16 -8.61
C LEU A 165 -4.51 -11.27 -7.95
N GLY A 166 -5.83 -11.17 -7.98
CA GLY A 166 -6.75 -12.19 -7.47
C GLY A 166 -6.60 -13.55 -8.18
N GLU A 167 -6.43 -13.57 -9.50
CA GLU A 167 -6.16 -14.78 -10.29
C GLU A 167 -4.84 -15.47 -9.90
N ARG A 168 -3.91 -14.73 -9.28
CA ARG A 168 -2.67 -15.25 -8.68
C ARG A 168 -2.82 -15.66 -7.22
N GLY A 169 -4.04 -15.63 -6.67
CA GLY A 169 -4.31 -15.93 -5.26
C GLY A 169 -3.91 -14.82 -4.29
N LEU A 170 -3.62 -13.62 -4.78
CA LEU A 170 -3.21 -12.46 -3.97
C LEU A 170 -4.45 -11.63 -3.60
N TYR A 171 -5.11 -12.02 -2.51
CA TYR A 171 -6.37 -11.40 -2.10
C TYR A 171 -6.20 -10.29 -1.07
N ARG A 172 -5.17 -10.34 -0.21
CA ARG A 172 -4.91 -9.33 0.82
C ARG A 172 -3.95 -8.29 0.27
N ILE A 173 -4.50 -7.17 -0.21
CA ILE A 173 -3.73 -6.10 -0.85
C ILE A 173 -3.41 -5.03 0.18
N GLY A 174 -2.14 -4.89 0.56
CA GLY A 174 -1.65 -3.77 1.37
C GLY A 174 -1.14 -2.65 0.45
N CYS A 175 -1.97 -1.62 0.21
CA CYS A 175 -1.60 -0.50 -0.67
C CYS A 175 -0.91 0.62 0.12
N GLU A 176 0.30 0.99 -0.27
CA GLU A 176 1.11 2.04 0.36
C GLU A 176 1.13 3.35 -0.46
N GLY A 177 0.13 3.53 -1.28
CA GLY A 177 -0.03 4.72 -2.10
C GLY A 177 0.84 4.63 -3.39
N GLY A 178 1.33 5.72 -4.08
CA GLY A 178 1.16 7.12 -3.68
C GLY A 178 -0.19 7.75 -3.99
N PRO A 179 -0.23 9.07 -3.83
CA PRO A 179 -1.49 9.81 -3.92
C PRO A 179 -2.25 9.65 -5.23
N ARG A 180 -1.57 9.49 -6.37
CA ARG A 180 -2.20 9.26 -7.67
C ARG A 180 -2.81 7.87 -7.77
N LEU A 181 -2.09 6.84 -7.29
CA LEU A 181 -2.63 5.48 -7.23
C LEU A 181 -3.85 5.42 -6.32
N PHE A 182 -3.79 6.08 -5.16
CA PHE A 182 -4.92 6.10 -4.25
C PHE A 182 -6.14 6.80 -4.86
N ASP A 183 -5.94 7.92 -5.58
CA ASP A 183 -7.02 8.60 -6.31
C ASP A 183 -7.68 7.67 -7.34
N SER A 184 -6.88 6.92 -8.14
CA SER A 184 -7.41 5.97 -9.12
C SER A 184 -8.18 4.81 -8.47
N LEU A 185 -7.73 4.30 -7.32
CA LEU A 185 -8.43 3.28 -6.54
C LEU A 185 -9.77 3.80 -5.99
N ILE A 186 -9.83 5.06 -5.53
CA ILE A 186 -11.07 5.72 -5.09
C ILE A 186 -12.03 5.87 -6.28
N ALA A 187 -11.53 6.34 -7.42
CA ALA A 187 -12.33 6.54 -8.63
C ALA A 187 -12.95 5.22 -9.14
N ALA A 188 -12.18 4.13 -9.08
CA ALA A 188 -12.63 2.78 -9.44
C ALA A 188 -13.52 2.12 -8.37
N ASP A 189 -13.75 2.78 -7.24
CA ASP A 189 -14.55 2.27 -6.11
C ASP A 189 -14.09 0.91 -5.56
N VAL A 190 -12.79 0.70 -5.46
CA VAL A 190 -12.18 -0.57 -5.05
C VAL A 190 -11.49 -0.52 -3.68
N VAL A 191 -11.59 0.59 -2.96
CA VAL A 191 -11.01 0.73 -1.62
C VAL A 191 -11.94 0.12 -0.58
N ASP A 192 -11.48 -0.90 0.14
CA ASP A 192 -12.23 -1.56 1.21
C ASP A 192 -11.93 -0.97 2.58
N GLU A 193 -10.66 -0.57 2.80
CA GLU A 193 -10.21 -0.07 4.09
C GLU A 193 -9.13 1.00 3.92
N LEU A 194 -9.22 2.05 4.74
CA LEU A 194 -8.19 3.06 4.90
C LEU A 194 -7.63 2.99 6.32
N CYS A 195 -6.32 2.76 6.43
CA CYS A 195 -5.54 2.93 7.64
C CYS A 195 -4.81 4.26 7.55
N LEU A 196 -5.09 5.18 8.47
CA LEU A 196 -4.52 6.51 8.47
C LEU A 196 -3.87 6.80 9.80
N THR A 197 -2.55 7.00 9.77
CA THR A 197 -1.80 7.52 10.90
C THR A 197 -1.85 9.04 10.89
N ILE A 198 -2.29 9.66 11.99
CA ILE A 198 -2.20 11.11 12.19
C ILE A 198 -0.99 11.38 13.07
N SER A 199 0.03 11.95 12.46
CA SER A 199 1.24 12.41 13.13
C SER A 199 0.96 13.74 13.86
N PRO A 200 1.45 13.95 15.09
CA PRO A 200 1.19 15.17 15.88
C PRO A 200 2.01 16.36 15.39
N LEU A 201 2.08 16.56 14.08
CA LEU A 201 2.88 17.60 13.44
C LEU A 201 2.01 18.56 12.61
N LEU A 202 2.36 19.84 12.66
CA LEU A 202 1.89 20.87 11.74
C LEU A 202 3.06 21.22 10.81
N THR A 203 2.90 20.98 9.52
CA THR A 203 3.98 21.22 8.54
C THR A 203 3.79 22.51 7.75
N GLY A 204 2.56 22.92 7.52
CA GLY A 204 2.24 24.06 6.67
C GLY A 204 2.66 23.88 5.21
N GLY A 205 2.73 24.98 4.48
CA GLY A 205 3.24 25.01 3.10
C GLY A 205 2.31 24.39 2.07
N ARG A 206 2.89 23.78 1.02
CA ARG A 206 2.17 23.21 -0.13
C ARG A 206 2.26 21.68 -0.16
N ALA A 207 2.29 21.02 0.98
CA ALA A 207 2.27 19.56 1.01
C ALA A 207 1.01 19.02 0.32
N GLY A 208 1.16 17.91 -0.39
CA GLY A 208 0.04 17.25 -1.08
C GLY A 208 -0.97 16.64 -0.12
N ARG A 209 -2.03 16.05 -0.69
CA ARG A 209 -3.04 15.23 0.01
C ARG A 209 -2.72 13.75 -0.17
N ILE A 210 -3.32 12.90 0.67
CA ILE A 210 -3.21 11.43 0.53
C ILE A 210 -3.76 10.93 -0.82
N ALA A 211 -4.70 11.64 -1.44
CA ALA A 211 -5.23 11.36 -2.76
C ALA A 211 -5.18 12.63 -3.62
N THR A 212 -4.56 12.54 -4.80
CA THR A 212 -4.44 13.63 -5.77
C THR A 212 -4.55 13.07 -7.19
N GLY A 213 -5.53 13.54 -7.95
CA GLY A 213 -5.78 13.13 -9.33
C GLY A 213 -6.68 14.11 -10.05
N ALA A 214 -7.10 13.77 -11.28
CA ALA A 214 -7.97 14.60 -12.12
C ALA A 214 -9.47 14.47 -11.79
N GLY A 215 -9.84 13.51 -10.93
CA GLY A 215 -11.23 13.16 -10.69
C GLY A 215 -11.82 13.86 -9.48
N ALA A 216 -12.77 14.77 -9.70
CA ALA A 216 -13.78 15.08 -8.69
C ALA A 216 -14.76 13.89 -8.63
N GLY A 217 -14.33 12.80 -8.04
CA GLY A 217 -15.17 11.61 -7.90
C GLY A 217 -16.37 11.84 -6.97
N THR A 218 -17.38 11.01 -7.09
CA THR A 218 -18.45 10.92 -6.09
C THR A 218 -17.84 10.57 -4.74
N PRO A 219 -18.12 11.35 -3.66
CA PRO A 219 -17.63 11.01 -2.34
C PRO A 219 -18.05 9.61 -1.92
N ARG A 220 -17.12 8.86 -1.31
CA ARG A 220 -17.39 7.50 -0.80
C ARG A 220 -17.54 7.54 0.70
N GLY A 221 -18.63 6.97 1.21
CA GLY A 221 -18.87 6.85 2.63
C GLY A 221 -17.91 5.83 3.26
N MET A 222 -17.29 6.19 4.36
CA MET A 222 -16.44 5.30 5.16
C MET A 222 -16.95 5.25 6.59
N ARG A 223 -16.87 4.09 7.22
CA ARG A 223 -17.25 3.87 8.61
C ARG A 223 -16.01 3.69 9.47
N LEU A 224 -15.92 4.42 10.57
CA LEU A 224 -14.84 4.24 11.54
C LEU A 224 -14.90 2.83 12.13
N LEU A 225 -13.83 2.08 11.98
CA LEU A 225 -13.65 0.74 12.55
C LEU A 225 -12.92 0.81 13.89
N SER A 226 -11.86 1.61 13.97
CA SER A 226 -11.09 1.83 15.21
C SER A 226 -10.38 3.16 15.19
N ALA A 227 -10.16 3.71 16.39
CA ALA A 227 -9.31 4.86 16.63
C ALA A 227 -8.48 4.56 17.88
N LEU A 228 -7.17 4.50 17.72
CA LEU A 228 -6.23 4.20 18.79
C LEU A 228 -5.30 5.39 19.01
N HIS A 229 -5.18 5.81 20.25
CA HIS A 229 -4.15 6.74 20.68
C HIS A 229 -2.97 5.94 21.21
N VAL A 230 -1.76 6.32 20.84
CA VAL A 230 -0.52 5.68 21.27
C VAL A 230 0.42 6.67 21.93
N ASP A 231 1.40 6.18 22.69
CA ASP A 231 2.24 6.96 23.61
C ASP A 231 3.01 8.13 22.94
N ASP A 232 3.29 8.07 21.65
CA ASP A 232 3.96 9.13 20.87
C ASP A 232 2.98 10.20 20.34
N SER A 233 1.79 10.33 20.95
CA SER A 233 0.73 11.27 20.57
C SER A 233 0.20 11.06 19.15
N VAL A 234 0.40 9.89 18.59
CA VAL A 234 -0.09 9.49 17.27
C VAL A 234 -1.50 8.91 17.39
N LEU A 235 -2.34 9.20 16.41
CA LEU A 235 -3.62 8.52 16.24
C LEU A 235 -3.53 7.53 15.09
N LEU A 236 -3.92 6.29 15.36
CA LEU A 236 -4.07 5.24 14.36
C LEU A 236 -5.55 5.06 14.07
N LEU A 237 -5.98 5.45 12.88
CA LEU A 237 -7.37 5.40 12.46
C LEU A 237 -7.55 4.30 11.42
N ARG A 238 -8.63 3.53 11.57
CA ARG A 238 -9.08 2.58 10.56
C ARG A 238 -10.51 2.87 10.15
N TYR A 239 -10.70 3.01 8.86
CA TYR A 239 -12.02 3.19 8.26
C TYR A 239 -12.26 2.06 7.26
N GLY A 240 -13.42 1.44 7.32
CA GLY A 240 -13.88 0.48 6.33
C GLY A 240 -14.93 1.11 5.42
N ARG A 241 -15.17 0.52 4.27
CA ARG A 241 -16.28 0.89 3.38
C ARG A 241 -17.59 0.87 4.18
N ALA A 242 -18.39 1.92 4.05
CA ALA A 242 -19.73 1.93 4.64
C ALA A 242 -20.59 0.88 3.91
N PRO A 243 -21.51 0.18 4.61
CA PRO A 243 -22.57 -0.60 3.95
C PRO A 243 -23.40 0.30 3.02
N GLU A 244 -23.81 -0.25 1.90
CA GLU A 244 -24.79 0.40 1.01
C GLU A 244 -26.14 0.52 1.67
#